data_487932ea54a847c0f40df7c6ef654024
#
_entry.id   487932ea54a847c0f40df7c6ef654024
#
_cell.length_a   1.000
_cell.length_b   1.000
_cell.length_c   1.000
_cell.angle_alpha   90.00
_cell.angle_beta   90.00
_cell.angle_gamma   90.00
#
_symmetry.space_group_name_H-M   'P 1'
#
loop_
_entity.id
_entity.type
_entity.pdbx_description
1 polymer ?
#
loop_
_entity_poly.entity_id
_entity_poly.type
_entity_poly.pdbx_seq_one_letter_code
_entity_poly.pdbx_strand_id
1 'polypeptide(L)'
;NGKLAKSLLNEWGLNDTRMHSGNIAYDPNSKTIYFTLCDAEYSGTGNMCGIYMSEYRNKKWSNPRKVASDVNIEGYTSTQPTIGHTEGKTLLYYVSDRPGGSGGMDIWYVVLDSNNIGKSVNLGGPINTPGNEITPYYSDQTKSIFFASDWHYGYGGYDIFESAGGRDQWKIPINLGEPINTSA
;
A
#
# COMPACT_ATOMS: atom_id res chain seq x y z
N ASN A 1 -26.71 6.95 18.04
CA ASN A 1 -27.04 5.54 17.76
C ASN A 1 -26.43 5.14 16.42
N GLY A 2 -25.09 4.94 16.39
CA GLY A 2 -24.39 4.46 15.21
C GLY A 2 -24.62 2.98 14.99
N LYS A 3 -25.65 2.61 14.26
CA LYS A 3 -25.68 1.34 13.57
C LYS A 3 -24.70 1.45 12.40
N LEU A 4 -23.45 1.11 12.61
CA LEU A 4 -22.54 0.80 11.53
C LEU A 4 -23.22 -0.27 10.67
N ALA A 5 -23.40 0.04 9.39
CA ALA A 5 -24.07 -0.80 8.45
C ALA A 5 -23.30 -2.12 8.30
N LYS A 6 -23.73 -3.14 9.02
CA LYS A 6 -23.29 -4.53 8.87
C LYS A 6 -23.48 -5.06 7.45
N SER A 7 -24.28 -4.36 6.61
CA SER A 7 -24.65 -4.78 5.27
C SER A 7 -23.64 -4.43 4.18
N LEU A 8 -22.84 -3.38 4.33
CA LEU A 8 -21.95 -2.93 3.24
C LEU A 8 -20.75 -3.85 3.00
N LEU A 9 -20.26 -4.53 4.02
CA LEU A 9 -19.12 -5.44 3.92
C LEU A 9 -19.50 -6.82 3.36
N ASN A 10 -20.74 -7.24 3.53
CA ASN A 10 -21.21 -8.55 3.03
C ASN A 10 -21.67 -8.53 1.56
N GLU A 11 -22.05 -7.36 1.03
CA GLU A 11 -22.53 -7.27 -0.36
C GLU A 11 -21.39 -7.31 -1.39
N TRP A 12 -20.12 -7.15 -0.97
CA TRP A 12 -18.99 -6.97 -1.89
C TRP A 12 -18.01 -8.12 -1.93
N GLY A 13 -18.25 -9.20 -1.18
CA GLY A 13 -17.31 -10.31 -1.10
C GLY A 13 -15.97 -9.96 -0.44
N LEU A 14 -15.88 -8.79 0.22
CA LEU A 14 -14.67 -8.38 0.97
C LEU A 14 -14.41 -9.26 2.21
N ASN A 15 -15.42 -10.01 2.64
CA ASN A 15 -15.34 -10.94 3.76
C ASN A 15 -15.60 -12.39 3.28
N ASP A 16 -15.09 -12.77 2.12
CA ASP A 16 -15.06 -14.17 1.72
C ASP A 16 -14.17 -14.94 2.71
N THR A 17 -14.68 -16.04 3.27
CA THR A 17 -13.93 -16.87 4.21
C THR A 17 -12.67 -17.48 3.62
N ARG A 18 -12.54 -17.47 2.29
CA ARG A 18 -11.37 -17.95 1.53
C ARG A 18 -10.32 -16.88 1.33
N MET A 19 -10.55 -15.63 1.75
CA MET A 19 -9.65 -14.52 1.54
C MET A 19 -9.49 -13.67 2.80
N HIS A 20 -8.27 -13.24 3.07
CA HIS A 20 -8.00 -12.24 4.09
C HIS A 20 -7.96 -10.86 3.44
N SER A 21 -8.77 -9.92 3.94
CA SER A 21 -8.78 -8.54 3.47
C SER A 21 -8.14 -7.60 4.49
N GLY A 22 -7.41 -6.62 4.01
CA GLY A 22 -6.78 -5.61 4.87
C GLY A 22 -6.35 -4.36 4.12
N ASN A 23 -5.80 -3.40 4.85
CA ASN A 23 -5.18 -2.17 4.37
C ASN A 23 -5.97 -1.50 3.23
N ILE A 24 -6.86 -0.56 3.60
CA ILE A 24 -7.71 0.16 2.65
C ILE A 24 -7.16 1.58 2.44
N ALA A 25 -7.02 1.99 1.18
CA ALA A 25 -6.78 3.36 0.76
C ALA A 25 -7.96 3.88 -0.05
N TYR A 26 -8.36 5.12 0.17
CA TYR A 26 -9.44 5.77 -0.55
C TYR A 26 -8.94 6.98 -1.32
N ASP A 27 -9.22 7.01 -2.62
CA ASP A 27 -9.03 8.19 -3.45
C ASP A 27 -10.36 8.95 -3.57
N PRO A 28 -10.47 10.14 -2.95
CA PRO A 28 -11.69 10.93 -3.01
C PRO A 28 -11.95 11.54 -4.40
N ASN A 29 -10.91 11.72 -5.23
CA ASN A 29 -11.03 12.32 -6.54
C ASN A 29 -11.71 11.37 -7.54
N SER A 30 -11.28 10.14 -7.58
CA SER A 30 -11.86 9.08 -8.42
C SER A 30 -13.01 8.33 -7.74
N LYS A 31 -13.22 8.54 -6.43
CA LYS A 31 -14.14 7.76 -5.57
C LYS A 31 -13.85 6.26 -5.64
N THR A 32 -12.59 5.91 -5.57
CA THR A 32 -12.11 4.54 -5.67
C THR A 32 -11.46 4.12 -4.35
N ILE A 33 -11.74 2.91 -3.89
CA ILE A 33 -11.00 2.25 -2.82
C ILE A 33 -10.01 1.26 -3.43
N TYR A 34 -8.83 1.19 -2.83
CA TYR A 34 -7.80 0.20 -3.09
C TYR A 34 -7.58 -0.59 -1.80
N PHE A 35 -7.45 -1.90 -1.89
CA PHE A 35 -7.32 -2.74 -0.72
C PHE A 35 -6.58 -4.04 -1.04
N THR A 36 -6.04 -4.67 0.00
CA THR A 36 -5.35 -5.95 -0.11
C THR A 36 -6.34 -7.11 0.03
N LEU A 37 -6.24 -8.10 -0.85
CA LEU A 37 -6.82 -9.43 -0.65
C LEU A 37 -5.72 -10.47 -0.75
N CYS A 38 -5.66 -11.36 0.25
CA CYS A 38 -4.74 -12.48 0.30
C CYS A 38 -5.51 -13.80 0.22
N ASP A 39 -4.99 -14.75 -0.53
CA ASP A 39 -5.56 -16.09 -0.61
C ASP A 39 -5.30 -16.86 0.70
N ALA A 40 -6.37 -17.24 1.39
CA ALA A 40 -6.28 -17.98 2.64
C ALA A 40 -5.95 -19.48 2.44
N GLU A 41 -6.17 -20.02 1.24
CA GLU A 41 -5.96 -21.44 0.92
C GLU A 41 -4.60 -21.70 0.24
N TYR A 42 -3.77 -20.66 0.06
CA TYR A 42 -2.47 -20.82 -0.57
C TYR A 42 -1.55 -21.72 0.29
N SER A 43 -1.29 -22.92 -0.20
CA SER A 43 -0.48 -23.94 0.48
C SER A 43 1.04 -23.78 0.29
N GLY A 44 1.48 -22.66 -0.28
CA GLY A 44 2.89 -22.32 -0.46
C GLY A 44 3.51 -21.70 0.79
N THR A 45 4.70 -21.15 0.66
CA THR A 45 5.50 -20.56 1.75
C THR A 45 5.00 -19.19 2.22
N GLY A 46 3.72 -18.89 2.08
CA GLY A 46 3.08 -17.63 2.53
C GLY A 46 1.80 -17.33 1.76
N ASN A 47 0.96 -16.46 2.32
CA ASN A 47 -0.25 -16.01 1.65
C ASN A 47 0.11 -15.08 0.50
N MET A 48 -0.27 -15.43 -0.73
CA MET A 48 -0.14 -14.50 -1.84
C MET A 48 -1.21 -13.42 -1.77
N CYS A 49 -0.77 -12.18 -1.71
CA CYS A 49 -1.63 -11.02 -1.65
C CYS A 49 -1.63 -10.26 -2.97
N GLY A 50 -2.78 -9.67 -3.29
CA GLY A 50 -2.89 -8.76 -4.42
C GLY A 50 -3.65 -7.49 -4.05
N ILE A 51 -3.43 -6.42 -4.80
CA ILE A 51 -4.16 -5.17 -4.66
C ILE A 51 -5.37 -5.19 -5.59
N TYR A 52 -6.52 -4.95 -4.99
CA TYR A 52 -7.82 -4.86 -5.65
C TYR A 52 -8.36 -3.45 -5.54
N MET A 53 -9.31 -3.13 -6.38
CA MET A 53 -10.00 -1.85 -6.38
C MET A 53 -11.50 -2.02 -6.57
N SER A 54 -12.26 -1.04 -6.05
CA SER A 54 -13.68 -0.89 -6.27
C SER A 54 -14.02 0.59 -6.42
N GLU A 55 -14.88 0.91 -7.38
CA GLU A 55 -15.28 2.28 -7.70
C GLU A 55 -16.70 2.57 -7.22
N TYR A 56 -16.91 3.75 -6.64
CA TYR A 56 -18.23 4.20 -6.25
C TYR A 56 -18.90 4.97 -7.39
N ARG A 57 -19.87 4.33 -8.05
CA ARG A 57 -20.65 4.91 -9.15
C ARG A 57 -22.14 4.63 -8.96
N ASN A 58 -23.00 5.57 -9.30
CA ASN A 58 -24.46 5.43 -9.22
C ASN A 58 -24.95 4.96 -7.84
N LYS A 59 -24.37 5.53 -6.76
CA LYS A 59 -24.68 5.20 -5.36
C LYS A 59 -24.38 3.74 -4.96
N LYS A 60 -23.54 3.06 -5.72
CA LYS A 60 -23.10 1.69 -5.43
C LYS A 60 -21.60 1.55 -5.68
N TRP A 61 -20.99 0.64 -4.96
CA TRP A 61 -19.63 0.19 -5.23
C TRP A 61 -19.64 -0.89 -6.31
N SER A 62 -18.67 -0.88 -7.18
CA SER A 62 -18.47 -1.96 -8.16
C SER A 62 -17.99 -3.24 -7.48
N ASN A 63 -18.14 -4.38 -8.15
CA ASN A 63 -17.47 -5.59 -7.70
C ASN A 63 -15.95 -5.36 -7.69
N PRO A 64 -15.24 -5.90 -6.68
CA PRO A 64 -13.79 -5.84 -6.64
C PRO A 64 -13.13 -6.40 -7.90
N ARG A 65 -12.11 -5.72 -8.38
CA ARG A 65 -11.26 -6.21 -9.48
C ARG A 65 -9.79 -6.01 -9.14
N LYS A 66 -8.93 -6.92 -9.57
CA LYS A 66 -7.48 -6.73 -9.43
C LYS A 66 -7.04 -5.44 -10.12
N VAL A 67 -6.18 -4.69 -9.48
CA VAL A 67 -5.43 -3.61 -10.14
C VAL A 67 -4.54 -4.23 -11.21
N ALA A 68 -4.13 -3.46 -12.21
CA ALA A 68 -3.41 -3.93 -13.39
C ALA A 68 -2.28 -4.92 -13.09
N SER A 69 -1.94 -5.75 -14.06
CA SER A 69 -0.92 -6.80 -13.94
C SER A 69 0.48 -6.30 -13.54
N ASP A 70 0.80 -5.04 -13.87
CA ASP A 70 2.06 -4.44 -13.45
C ASP A 70 2.13 -4.15 -11.94
N VAL A 71 0.98 -4.00 -11.27
CA VAL A 71 0.90 -3.92 -9.80
C VAL A 71 0.91 -5.31 -9.19
N ASN A 72 0.20 -6.26 -9.78
CA ASN A 72 0.00 -7.62 -9.27
C ASN A 72 0.73 -8.64 -10.15
N ILE A 73 2.05 -8.74 -10.01
CA ILE A 73 2.84 -9.74 -10.73
C ILE A 73 2.57 -11.13 -10.16
N GLU A 74 2.33 -12.10 -11.02
CA GLU A 74 2.12 -13.49 -10.63
C GLU A 74 3.34 -14.06 -9.92
N GLY A 75 3.12 -14.79 -8.83
CA GLY A 75 4.17 -15.38 -8.02
C GLY A 75 4.73 -14.44 -6.93
N TYR A 76 4.27 -13.19 -6.87
CA TYR A 76 4.71 -12.20 -5.89
C TYR A 76 3.55 -11.56 -5.15
N THR A 77 3.83 -11.11 -3.92
CA THR A 77 2.87 -10.38 -3.09
C THR A 77 2.87 -8.91 -3.47
N SER A 78 1.67 -8.32 -3.56
CA SER A 78 1.45 -6.87 -3.56
C SER A 78 0.39 -6.53 -2.53
N THR A 79 0.72 -5.60 -1.61
CA THR A 79 -0.07 -5.36 -0.40
C THR A 79 0.03 -3.92 0.10
N GLN A 80 -0.76 -3.58 1.11
CA GLN A 80 -0.68 -2.34 1.88
C GLN A 80 -0.71 -1.07 1.01
N PRO A 81 -1.77 -0.90 0.19
CA PRO A 81 -1.88 0.28 -0.67
C PRO A 81 -2.10 1.56 0.14
N THR A 82 -1.53 2.67 -0.33
CA THR A 82 -1.88 4.03 0.08
C THR A 82 -1.91 4.96 -1.13
N ILE A 83 -2.74 6.01 -1.05
CA ILE A 83 -2.88 7.00 -2.12
C ILE A 83 -2.17 8.28 -1.72
N GLY A 84 -1.50 8.89 -2.69
CA GLY A 84 -0.91 10.21 -2.56
C GLY A 84 -1.15 11.06 -3.78
N HIS A 85 -1.21 12.38 -3.58
CA HIS A 85 -1.39 13.35 -4.65
C HIS A 85 -0.19 14.28 -4.68
N THR A 86 0.61 14.19 -5.73
CA THR A 86 1.79 15.02 -5.92
C THR A 86 1.93 15.42 -7.38
N GLU A 87 2.41 16.67 -7.63
CA GLU A 87 2.64 17.19 -8.98
C GLU A 87 1.43 17.05 -9.92
N GLY A 88 0.22 17.20 -9.38
CA GLY A 88 -1.03 17.06 -10.15
C GLY A 88 -1.37 15.63 -10.58
N LYS A 89 -0.69 14.63 -10.03
CA LYS A 89 -0.90 13.21 -10.30
C LYS A 89 -1.37 12.48 -9.06
N THR A 90 -2.18 11.45 -9.26
CA THR A 90 -2.52 10.49 -8.22
C THR A 90 -1.56 9.31 -8.30
N LEU A 91 -0.97 8.95 -7.18
CA LEU A 91 -0.05 7.82 -7.05
C LEU A 91 -0.66 6.76 -6.12
N LEU A 92 -0.58 5.51 -6.53
CA LEU A 92 -0.82 4.37 -5.66
C LEU A 92 0.53 3.83 -5.20
N TYR A 93 0.87 4.07 -3.94
CA TYR A 93 2.01 3.42 -3.30
C TYR A 93 1.56 2.09 -2.73
N TYR A 94 2.44 1.11 -2.71
CA TYR A 94 2.17 -0.22 -2.21
C TYR A 94 3.47 -0.98 -1.91
N VAL A 95 3.36 -2.08 -1.20
CA VAL A 95 4.49 -2.95 -0.83
C VAL A 95 4.50 -4.19 -1.69
N SER A 96 5.69 -4.65 -2.11
CA SER A 96 5.84 -5.87 -2.89
C SER A 96 7.24 -6.47 -2.74
N ASP A 97 7.31 -7.81 -2.74
CA ASP A 97 8.53 -8.63 -2.77
C ASP A 97 8.96 -8.99 -4.21
N ARG A 98 8.46 -8.27 -5.21
CA ARG A 98 8.77 -8.51 -6.63
C ARG A 98 10.25 -8.31 -6.97
N PRO A 99 10.75 -8.93 -8.04
CA PRO A 99 12.13 -8.71 -8.52
C PRO A 99 12.38 -7.24 -8.90
N GLY A 100 13.63 -6.82 -8.74
CA GLY A 100 14.08 -5.47 -9.07
C GLY A 100 13.93 -4.47 -7.93
N GLY A 101 13.61 -4.95 -6.72
CA GLY A 101 13.68 -4.21 -5.47
C GLY A 101 15.10 -4.14 -4.88
N SER A 102 15.19 -3.55 -3.71
CA SER A 102 16.43 -3.38 -2.95
C SER A 102 16.64 -4.50 -1.93
N GLY A 103 15.54 -5.11 -1.45
CA GLY A 103 15.61 -6.10 -0.38
C GLY A 103 14.47 -7.09 -0.38
N GLY A 104 13.82 -7.26 0.79
CA GLY A 104 12.69 -8.13 0.98
C GLY A 104 11.40 -7.51 0.46
N MET A 105 10.66 -6.87 1.35
CA MET A 105 9.48 -6.08 1.01
C MET A 105 9.88 -4.63 0.75
N ASP A 106 9.69 -4.18 -0.47
CA ASP A 106 9.98 -2.81 -0.88
C ASP A 106 8.70 -2.00 -1.13
N ILE A 107 8.81 -0.68 -1.00
CA ILE A 107 7.75 0.23 -1.38
C ILE A 107 7.90 0.61 -2.86
N TRP A 108 6.81 0.45 -3.59
CA TRP A 108 6.68 0.76 -5.01
C TRP A 108 5.56 1.78 -5.23
N TYR A 109 5.52 2.43 -6.38
CA TYR A 109 4.38 3.21 -6.79
C TYR A 109 4.04 3.01 -8.27
N VAL A 110 2.79 3.31 -8.61
CA VAL A 110 2.32 3.55 -9.97
C VAL A 110 1.60 4.88 -10.06
N VAL A 111 1.68 5.52 -11.21
CA VAL A 111 0.85 6.69 -11.51
C VAL A 111 -0.52 6.19 -11.96
N LEU A 112 -1.56 6.69 -11.31
CA LEU A 112 -2.95 6.45 -11.69
C LEU A 112 -3.39 7.58 -12.62
N ASP A 113 -3.65 7.27 -13.87
CA ASP A 113 -4.29 8.17 -14.82
C ASP A 113 -5.71 7.66 -15.10
N SER A 114 -6.63 8.55 -15.47
CA SER A 114 -8.06 8.27 -15.68
C SER A 114 -8.32 7.08 -16.63
N ASN A 115 -7.39 6.78 -17.52
CA ASN A 115 -7.54 5.72 -18.53
C ASN A 115 -6.40 4.69 -18.52
N ASN A 116 -5.39 4.86 -17.66
CA ASN A 116 -4.23 3.97 -17.66
C ASN A 116 -3.57 3.92 -16.28
N ILE A 117 -3.05 2.75 -15.93
CA ILE A 117 -2.17 2.56 -14.77
C ILE A 117 -0.76 2.47 -15.32
N GLY A 118 0.11 3.36 -14.86
CA GLY A 118 1.50 3.41 -15.26
C GLY A 118 2.29 2.14 -14.90
N LYS A 119 3.55 2.12 -15.28
CA LYS A 119 4.47 1.07 -14.83
C LYS A 119 4.80 1.27 -13.36
N SER A 120 5.02 0.15 -12.67
CA SER A 120 5.50 0.14 -11.28
C SER A 120 6.94 0.62 -11.21
N VAL A 121 7.19 1.53 -10.29
CA VAL A 121 8.52 2.09 -10.03
C VAL A 121 8.86 1.82 -8.57
N ASN A 122 10.04 1.25 -8.32
CA ASN A 122 10.60 1.10 -6.97
C ASN A 122 10.97 2.49 -6.43
N LEU A 123 10.68 2.78 -5.16
CA LEU A 123 11.08 4.06 -4.58
C LEU A 123 12.61 4.20 -4.48
N GLY A 124 13.32 3.09 -4.47
CA GLY A 124 14.78 3.06 -4.38
C GLY A 124 15.32 3.64 -3.09
N GLY A 125 16.63 3.79 -3.00
CA GLY A 125 17.24 4.55 -1.91
C GLY A 125 16.90 6.04 -2.00
N PRO A 126 16.70 6.75 -0.89
CA PRO A 126 17.01 6.32 0.48
C PRO A 126 15.86 5.58 1.21
N ILE A 127 14.72 5.32 0.54
CA ILE A 127 13.56 4.69 1.20
C ILE A 127 13.79 3.19 1.36
N ASN A 128 13.92 2.47 0.23
CA ASN A 128 14.07 1.03 0.22
C ASN A 128 15.50 0.60 0.53
N THR A 129 15.63 -0.46 1.33
CA THR A 129 16.88 -1.00 1.86
C THR A 129 16.99 -2.51 1.59
N PRO A 130 18.08 -3.19 1.96
CA PRO A 130 18.13 -4.65 1.92
C PRO A 130 17.14 -5.37 2.84
N GLY A 131 16.53 -4.68 3.80
CA GLY A 131 15.50 -5.20 4.71
C GLY A 131 14.09 -5.15 4.12
N ASN A 132 13.14 -4.82 4.98
CA ASN A 132 11.72 -4.70 4.64
C ASN A 132 11.22 -3.30 4.96
N GLU A 133 10.59 -2.67 3.99
CA GLU A 133 9.86 -1.43 4.14
C GLU A 133 8.37 -1.69 3.92
N ILE A 134 7.58 -1.50 4.98
CA ILE A 134 6.16 -1.89 5.00
C ILE A 134 5.26 -0.77 5.51
N THR A 135 3.95 -0.97 5.38
CA THR A 135 2.90 -0.07 5.89
C THR A 135 3.07 1.39 5.46
N PRO A 136 3.28 1.69 4.16
CA PRO A 136 3.43 3.06 3.71
C PRO A 136 2.13 3.86 3.94
N TYR A 137 2.31 5.12 4.32
CA TYR A 137 1.25 6.13 4.37
C TYR A 137 1.77 7.43 3.79
N TYR A 138 1.17 7.92 2.72
CA TYR A 138 1.52 9.21 2.14
C TYR A 138 0.61 10.32 2.66
N SER A 139 1.22 11.37 3.19
CA SER A 139 0.52 12.57 3.66
C SER A 139 0.57 13.65 2.59
N ASP A 140 -0.57 13.94 1.98
CA ASP A 140 -0.70 15.06 1.03
C ASP A 140 -0.45 16.43 1.70
N GLN A 141 -0.67 16.51 3.00
CA GLN A 141 -0.49 17.75 3.77
C GLN A 141 1.00 18.09 3.97
N THR A 142 1.79 17.11 4.42
CA THR A 142 3.22 17.30 4.72
C THR A 142 4.12 16.99 3.52
N LYS A 143 3.56 16.38 2.47
CA LYS A 143 4.32 15.86 1.32
C LYS A 143 5.43 14.91 1.79
N SER A 144 5.05 13.99 2.65
CA SER A 144 5.94 12.98 3.23
C SER A 144 5.33 11.59 3.11
N ILE A 145 6.19 10.58 3.03
CA ILE A 145 5.81 9.19 3.22
C ILE A 145 6.25 8.73 4.60
N PHE A 146 5.34 8.07 5.32
CA PHE A 146 5.60 7.37 6.58
C PHE A 146 5.62 5.88 6.29
N PHE A 147 6.54 5.15 6.88
CA PHE A 147 6.66 3.70 6.68
C PHE A 147 7.38 3.05 7.86
N ALA A 148 7.22 1.75 8.01
CA ALA A 148 8.01 0.96 8.97
C ALA A 148 9.14 0.24 8.24
N SER A 149 10.32 0.19 8.87
CA SER A 149 11.48 -0.54 8.36
C SER A 149 12.19 -1.30 9.48
N ASP A 150 12.69 -2.49 9.14
CA ASP A 150 13.53 -3.32 10.02
C ASP A 150 15.05 -3.18 9.74
N TRP A 151 15.42 -2.29 8.79
CA TRP A 151 16.81 -2.10 8.38
C TRP A 151 17.38 -0.71 8.68
N HIS A 152 16.60 0.34 8.54
CA HIS A 152 17.04 1.68 8.91
C HIS A 152 17.42 1.72 10.39
N TYR A 153 18.44 2.52 10.73
CA TYR A 153 18.91 2.62 12.12
C TYR A 153 17.77 3.08 13.04
N GLY A 154 17.42 2.24 14.00
CA GLY A 154 16.25 2.39 14.84
C GLY A 154 16.46 1.90 16.28
N TYR A 155 15.35 1.76 17.00
CA TYR A 155 15.31 1.36 18.42
C TYR A 155 15.01 -0.12 18.59
N GLY A 156 14.22 -0.71 17.69
CA GLY A 156 13.71 -2.06 17.81
C GLY A 156 13.75 -2.87 16.52
N GLY A 157 12.80 -3.79 16.36
CA GLY A 157 12.67 -4.60 15.15
C GLY A 157 12.20 -3.77 13.97
N TYR A 158 10.95 -3.28 14.04
CA TYR A 158 10.41 -2.32 13.08
C TYR A 158 10.23 -0.97 13.74
N ASP A 159 10.82 0.05 13.17
CA ASP A 159 10.62 1.43 13.55
C ASP A 159 9.89 2.21 12.46
N ILE A 160 9.19 3.27 12.85
CA ILE A 160 8.46 4.15 11.93
C ILE A 160 9.35 5.33 11.55
N PHE A 161 9.45 5.57 10.25
CA PHE A 161 10.23 6.63 9.64
C PHE A 161 9.35 7.57 8.84
N GLU A 162 9.81 8.81 8.69
CA GLU A 162 9.26 9.82 7.80
C GLU A 162 10.29 10.24 6.78
N SER A 163 9.90 10.32 5.51
CA SER A 163 10.71 10.94 4.47
C SER A 163 9.89 11.95 3.69
N ALA A 164 10.36 13.19 3.65
CA ALA A 164 9.75 14.24 2.83
C ALA A 164 10.12 14.04 1.36
N GLY A 165 9.14 14.24 0.49
CA GLY A 165 9.33 14.12 -0.95
C GLY A 165 8.06 13.65 -1.65
N GLY A 166 8.26 13.16 -2.85
CA GLY A 166 7.18 12.60 -3.64
C GLY A 166 7.73 11.95 -4.90
N ARG A 167 7.03 10.91 -5.35
CA ARG A 167 7.34 10.20 -6.56
C ARG A 167 8.74 9.57 -6.54
N ASP A 168 9.75 10.23 -7.12
CA ASP A 168 11.12 9.75 -7.33
C ASP A 168 12.20 10.59 -6.62
N GLN A 169 11.78 11.57 -5.81
CA GLN A 169 12.69 12.44 -5.06
C GLN A 169 12.36 12.40 -3.57
N TRP A 170 13.15 11.65 -2.81
CA TRP A 170 12.97 11.45 -1.39
C TRP A 170 14.17 11.98 -0.60
N LYS A 171 13.92 12.58 0.54
CA LYS A 171 14.95 12.90 1.52
C LYS A 171 15.34 11.67 2.31
N ILE A 172 16.49 11.73 3.00
CA ILE A 172 16.89 10.68 3.94
C ILE A 172 15.80 10.52 5.00
N PRO A 173 15.31 9.30 5.24
CA PRO A 173 14.29 9.05 6.26
C PRO A 173 14.76 9.43 7.65
N ILE A 174 13.84 9.98 8.44
CA ILE A 174 14.05 10.35 9.84
C ILE A 174 13.24 9.39 10.71
N ASN A 175 13.91 8.73 11.67
CA ASN A 175 13.24 7.93 12.69
C ASN A 175 12.37 8.84 13.57
N LEU A 176 11.10 8.47 13.80
CA LEU A 176 10.18 9.31 14.58
C LEU A 176 10.50 9.34 16.08
N GLY A 177 11.35 8.44 16.56
CA GLY A 177 11.80 8.41 17.95
C GLY A 177 10.69 8.12 18.96
N GLU A 178 11.04 8.26 20.23
CA GLU A 178 10.06 8.12 21.31
C GLU A 178 9.02 9.24 21.33
N PRO A 179 7.77 8.97 21.71
CA PRO A 179 7.23 7.69 22.17
C PRO A 179 6.68 6.78 21.05
N ILE A 180 6.90 7.09 19.78
CA ILE A 180 6.37 6.31 18.64
C ILE A 180 7.19 5.04 18.46
N ASN A 181 8.49 5.15 18.44
CA ASN A 181 9.43 4.04 18.35
C ASN A 181 10.05 3.76 19.72
N THR A 182 10.13 2.48 20.06
CA THR A 182 10.71 2.01 21.33
C THR A 182 11.59 0.80 21.09
N SER A 183 12.37 0.41 22.10
CA SER A 183 13.27 -0.77 22.07
C SER A 183 12.54 -2.12 22.25
N ALA A 184 11.21 -2.16 22.07
CA ALA A 184 10.41 -3.37 22.23
C ALA A 184 10.40 -4.22 20.96
#